data_73629f6dcffc9f60c96e334c48705136
#
_entry.id   73629f6dcffc9f60c96e334c48705136
#
_cell.length_a   1.000
_cell.length_b   1.000
_cell.length_c   1.000
_cell.angle_alpha   90.00
_cell.angle_beta   90.00
_cell.angle_gamma   90.00
#
_symmetry.space_group_name_H-M   'P 1'
#
loop_
_entity.id
_entity.type
_entity.pdbx_description
1 polymer ?
#
loop_
_entity_poly.entity_id
_entity_poly.type
_entity_poly.pdbx_seq_one_letter_code
_entity_poly.pdbx_strand_id
1 'polypeptide(L)'
;MKAKHIFLTIISVMMLTACMDKEWEAPDMTEPAYGNNSIQQDATKQVTIDQLKTAYANAISGGGFQRITDDQQLLCTVIGNDIGGNIYKQIIVQDSTGAMVVGINGTGLFPFISVGQQILINLKDLCIGGYGQQAQIGDEYNGSIGRMSTKKWEEHMRILPSHDMSQIDTLDFDIAMDKNRYAGHLVRLKDVMIGDADGTTTLAPEYKAGTTLTYNGSTNGYVHHSLNGESMNALVLRTSTYADFASLVIPTEPVTLYGIATRYNSTWQILIRAADDIKVNEK
;
A
#
# COMPACT_ATOMS: atom_id res chain seq x y z
N MET A 1 62.72 -11.75 33.94
CA MET A 1 61.66 -12.03 32.96
C MET A 1 60.20 -11.91 33.48
N LYS A 2 59.99 -11.98 34.80
CA LYS A 2 58.59 -11.93 35.36
C LYS A 2 57.95 -10.54 35.39
N ALA A 3 58.76 -9.46 35.52
CA ALA A 3 58.21 -8.10 35.58
C ALA A 3 57.71 -7.54 34.24
N LYS A 4 58.29 -7.94 33.10
CA LYS A 4 57.86 -7.47 31.77
C LYS A 4 56.49 -8.03 31.35
N HIS A 5 56.16 -9.26 31.75
CA HIS A 5 54.88 -9.87 31.43
C HIS A 5 53.73 -9.29 32.25
N ILE A 6 53.99 -8.90 33.52
CA ILE A 6 52.98 -8.24 34.38
C ILE A 6 52.63 -6.84 33.86
N PHE A 7 53.62 -6.09 33.36
CA PHE A 7 53.37 -4.76 32.77
C PHE A 7 52.56 -4.81 31.46
N LEU A 8 52.81 -5.83 30.61
CA LEU A 8 52.06 -6.03 29.36
C LEU A 8 50.62 -6.44 29.64
N THR A 9 50.37 -7.25 30.65
CA THR A 9 49.02 -7.69 31.06
C THR A 9 48.19 -6.54 31.62
N ILE A 10 48.79 -5.65 32.42
CA ILE A 10 48.13 -4.49 33.00
C ILE A 10 47.75 -3.47 31.89
N ILE A 11 48.61 -3.23 30.90
CA ILE A 11 48.31 -2.36 29.76
C ILE A 11 47.18 -2.95 28.87
N SER A 12 47.14 -4.28 28.69
CA SER A 12 46.07 -4.95 27.92
C SER A 12 44.71 -4.88 28.60
N VAL A 13 44.67 -4.91 29.96
CA VAL A 13 43.41 -4.77 30.71
C VAL A 13 42.91 -3.33 30.73
N MET A 14 43.81 -2.33 30.75
CA MET A 14 43.41 -0.92 30.69
C MET A 14 42.86 -0.50 29.32
N MET A 15 43.23 -1.19 28.24
CA MET A 15 42.65 -0.88 26.90
C MET A 15 41.24 -1.43 26.71
N LEU A 16 40.79 -2.38 27.55
CA LEU A 16 39.42 -2.94 27.44
C LEU A 16 38.38 -2.14 28.23
N THR A 17 38.80 -1.22 29.11
CA THR A 17 37.86 -0.39 29.87
C THR A 17 37.59 0.98 29.25
N ALA A 18 38.34 1.38 28.23
CA ALA A 18 38.22 2.70 27.60
C ALA A 18 37.01 2.88 26.66
N CYS A 19 36.22 1.81 26.41
CA CYS A 19 35.06 1.86 25.52
C CYS A 19 33.70 1.75 26.24
N MET A 20 33.67 1.69 27.59
CA MET A 20 32.42 1.44 28.31
C MET A 20 31.88 2.65 29.11
N ASP A 21 32.53 3.81 29.04
CA ASP A 21 32.10 4.99 29.80
C ASP A 21 31.23 5.99 28.96
N LYS A 22 30.70 5.58 27.81
CA LYS A 22 29.62 6.30 27.21
C LYS A 22 28.33 5.68 27.67
N GLU A 23 27.62 6.36 28.55
CA GLU A 23 26.19 6.12 28.71
C GLU A 23 25.56 6.26 27.33
N TRP A 24 25.07 5.14 26.79
CA TRP A 24 24.30 5.18 25.59
C TRP A 24 23.00 5.89 25.96
N GLU A 25 22.81 7.08 25.42
CA GLU A 25 21.49 7.71 25.50
C GLU A 25 20.47 6.70 24.98
N ALA A 26 19.46 6.40 25.80
CA ALA A 26 18.38 5.56 25.36
C ALA A 26 17.78 6.18 24.08
N PRO A 27 17.52 5.39 23.04
CA PRO A 27 16.89 5.93 21.83
C PRO A 27 15.64 6.72 22.21
N ASP A 28 15.47 7.90 21.65
CA ASP A 28 14.23 8.65 21.81
C ASP A 28 13.12 7.86 21.13
N MET A 29 12.27 7.22 21.93
CA MET A 29 11.13 6.42 21.48
C MET A 29 9.86 7.26 21.32
N THR A 30 9.96 8.59 21.46
CA THR A 30 8.80 9.49 21.31
C THR A 30 8.39 9.69 19.87
N GLU A 31 9.31 9.49 18.92
CA GLU A 31 9.04 9.60 17.49
C GLU A 31 9.28 8.26 16.78
N PRO A 32 8.48 7.94 15.75
CA PRO A 32 8.68 6.73 14.94
C PRO A 32 10.09 6.69 14.33
N ALA A 33 10.75 5.52 14.40
CA ALA A 33 12.06 5.34 13.79
C ALA A 33 12.01 5.29 12.25
N TYR A 34 10.81 5.12 11.66
CA TYR A 34 10.58 5.03 10.22
C TYR A 34 10.07 6.36 9.67
N GLY A 35 10.60 6.77 8.53
CA GLY A 35 10.25 8.03 7.88
C GLY A 35 11.15 9.19 8.32
N ASN A 36 10.74 10.41 8.00
CA ASN A 36 11.51 11.64 8.21
C ASN A 36 10.80 12.57 9.20
N ASN A 37 11.19 12.48 10.47
CA ASN A 37 10.62 13.28 11.55
C ASN A 37 10.98 14.79 11.45
N SER A 38 11.92 15.17 10.58
CA SER A 38 12.24 16.59 10.35
C SER A 38 11.19 17.32 9.49
N ILE A 39 10.30 16.58 8.80
CA ILE A 39 9.22 17.17 8.02
C ILE A 39 8.25 17.86 8.97
N GLN A 40 8.07 19.17 8.82
CA GLN A 40 7.09 19.93 9.57
C GLN A 40 5.82 20.12 8.75
N GLN A 41 4.66 19.93 9.39
CA GLN A 41 3.38 20.19 8.77
C GLN A 41 3.20 21.70 8.56
N ASP A 42 2.92 22.10 7.32
CA ASP A 42 2.67 23.49 6.95
C ASP A 42 1.33 23.57 6.22
N ALA A 43 0.33 24.18 6.88
CA ALA A 43 -1.01 24.31 6.32
C ALA A 43 -1.06 25.10 5.01
N THR A 44 -0.08 25.98 4.77
CA THR A 44 -0.01 26.79 3.53
C THR A 44 0.44 25.99 2.32
N LYS A 45 1.05 24.82 2.54
CA LYS A 45 1.52 23.90 1.50
C LYS A 45 0.59 22.73 1.26
N GLN A 46 -0.45 22.56 2.10
CA GLN A 46 -1.31 21.40 1.98
C GLN A 46 -2.17 21.45 0.73
N VAL A 47 -2.21 20.32 0.05
CA VAL A 47 -3.08 20.05 -1.09
C VAL A 47 -3.87 18.78 -0.83
N THR A 48 -5.06 18.70 -1.43
CA THR A 48 -5.91 17.52 -1.33
C THR A 48 -5.68 16.54 -2.47
N ILE A 49 -6.12 15.30 -2.29
CA ILE A 49 -6.06 14.26 -3.33
C ILE A 49 -6.85 14.68 -4.57
N ASP A 50 -8.01 15.30 -4.41
CA ASP A 50 -8.81 15.79 -5.54
C ASP A 50 -8.10 16.92 -6.30
N GLN A 51 -7.46 17.85 -5.60
CA GLN A 51 -6.64 18.89 -6.24
C GLN A 51 -5.47 18.28 -7.03
N LEU A 52 -4.78 17.27 -6.47
CA LEU A 52 -3.72 16.56 -7.18
C LEU A 52 -4.25 15.83 -8.42
N LYS A 53 -5.34 15.07 -8.28
CA LYS A 53 -5.95 14.36 -9.41
C LYS A 53 -6.39 15.32 -10.52
N THR A 54 -6.91 16.49 -10.16
CA THR A 54 -7.33 17.53 -11.10
C THR A 54 -6.12 18.18 -11.79
N ALA A 55 -5.12 18.60 -11.03
CA ALA A 55 -3.94 19.26 -11.57
C ALA A 55 -3.14 18.36 -12.53
N TYR A 56 -3.09 17.07 -12.27
CA TYR A 56 -2.33 16.09 -13.05
C TYR A 56 -3.20 15.14 -13.90
N ALA A 57 -4.45 15.53 -14.17
CA ALA A 57 -5.43 14.69 -14.88
C ALA A 57 -4.92 14.13 -16.22
N ASN A 58 -4.19 14.93 -16.99
CA ASN A 58 -3.63 14.51 -18.28
C ASN A 58 -2.55 13.42 -18.12
N ALA A 59 -1.67 13.55 -17.12
CA ALA A 59 -0.66 12.53 -16.84
C ALA A 59 -1.30 11.22 -16.36
N ILE A 60 -2.35 11.31 -15.53
CA ILE A 60 -3.08 10.16 -15.00
C ILE A 60 -3.83 9.44 -16.12
N SER A 61 -4.66 10.14 -16.88
CA SER A 61 -5.48 9.54 -17.93
C SER A 61 -4.67 9.05 -19.13
N GLY A 62 -3.57 9.74 -19.45
CA GLY A 62 -2.66 9.36 -20.53
C GLY A 62 -1.73 8.19 -20.21
N GLY A 63 -1.71 7.69 -18.98
CA GLY A 63 -0.81 6.61 -18.55
C GLY A 63 0.67 7.04 -18.45
N GLY A 64 0.93 8.35 -18.42
CA GLY A 64 2.25 8.94 -18.25
C GLY A 64 2.54 9.36 -16.81
N PHE A 65 3.47 10.30 -16.66
CA PHE A 65 3.77 10.91 -15.38
C PHE A 65 4.15 12.38 -15.53
N GLN A 66 4.09 13.09 -14.41
CA GLN A 66 4.63 14.45 -14.29
C GLN A 66 5.32 14.58 -12.93
N ARG A 67 6.49 15.26 -12.89
CA ARG A 67 7.19 15.57 -11.66
C ARG A 67 6.52 16.76 -10.98
N ILE A 68 6.30 16.64 -9.66
CA ILE A 68 5.77 17.73 -8.84
C ILE A 68 6.92 18.68 -8.52
N THR A 69 6.82 19.91 -8.95
CA THR A 69 7.86 20.96 -8.76
C THR A 69 7.55 21.87 -7.58
N ASP A 70 6.28 21.97 -7.25
CA ASP A 70 5.80 22.84 -6.19
C ASP A 70 6.08 22.25 -4.82
N ASP A 71 6.39 23.12 -3.86
CA ASP A 71 6.61 22.72 -2.47
C ASP A 71 5.27 22.49 -1.76
N GLN A 72 4.69 21.33 -2.01
CA GLN A 72 3.37 20.93 -1.55
C GLN A 72 3.45 19.72 -0.60
N GLN A 73 2.45 19.61 0.27
CA GLN A 73 2.31 18.52 1.23
C GLN A 73 0.93 17.87 1.12
N LEU A 74 0.89 16.54 1.21
CA LEU A 74 -0.35 15.77 1.34
C LEU A 74 -0.46 15.20 2.74
N LEU A 75 -1.51 15.59 3.46
CA LEU A 75 -1.92 14.99 4.71
C LEU A 75 -2.99 13.94 4.42
N CYS A 76 -2.75 12.69 4.79
CA CYS A 76 -3.65 11.59 4.43
C CYS A 76 -3.61 10.45 5.45
N THR A 77 -4.64 9.59 5.39
CA THR A 77 -4.77 8.39 6.21
C THR A 77 -4.53 7.15 5.35
N VAL A 78 -3.77 6.19 5.86
CA VAL A 78 -3.52 4.90 5.20
C VAL A 78 -4.76 4.02 5.33
N ILE A 79 -5.27 3.51 4.20
CA ILE A 79 -6.46 2.65 4.14
C ILE A 79 -6.18 1.24 3.62
N GLY A 80 -4.96 1.02 3.10
CA GLY A 80 -4.49 -0.28 2.65
C GLY A 80 -2.98 -0.34 2.61
N ASN A 81 -2.42 -1.47 3.01
CA ASN A 81 -0.99 -1.77 3.01
C ASN A 81 -0.75 -3.24 2.64
N ASP A 82 0.48 -3.71 2.78
CA ASP A 82 0.92 -5.03 2.33
C ASP A 82 0.76 -6.15 3.36
N ILE A 83 0.01 -5.94 4.46
CA ILE A 83 -0.13 -6.93 5.55
C ILE A 83 -0.70 -8.27 5.09
N GLY A 84 -1.71 -8.27 4.22
CA GLY A 84 -2.35 -9.50 3.71
C GLY A 84 -1.71 -10.03 2.41
N GLY A 85 -0.61 -9.44 1.93
CA GLY A 85 0.11 -9.90 0.73
C GLY A 85 -0.60 -9.65 -0.61
N ASN A 86 -1.82 -9.12 -0.62
CA ASN A 86 -2.57 -8.81 -1.85
C ASN A 86 -2.25 -7.42 -2.41
N ILE A 87 -1.97 -6.46 -1.55
CA ILE A 87 -1.44 -5.14 -1.91
C ILE A 87 0.10 -5.25 -1.89
N TYR A 88 0.75 -5.04 -3.03
CA TYR A 88 2.17 -5.32 -3.17
C TYR A 88 2.96 -4.12 -3.67
N LYS A 89 4.00 -3.74 -2.90
CA LYS A 89 4.89 -2.60 -3.20
C LYS A 89 4.14 -1.28 -3.37
N GLN A 90 3.14 -1.07 -2.55
CA GLN A 90 2.34 0.15 -2.50
C GLN A 90 1.57 0.23 -1.19
N ILE A 91 1.14 1.42 -0.86
CA ILE A 91 0.09 1.70 0.12
C ILE A 91 -1.04 2.47 -0.55
N ILE A 92 -2.21 2.42 0.06
CA ILE A 92 -3.36 3.21 -0.38
C ILE A 92 -3.65 4.24 0.68
N VAL A 93 -3.81 5.48 0.26
CA VAL A 93 -4.08 6.61 1.15
C VAL A 93 -5.34 7.32 0.75
N GLN A 94 -6.01 7.93 1.73
CA GLN A 94 -7.17 8.79 1.51
C GLN A 94 -7.06 10.07 2.32
N ASP A 95 -7.75 11.10 1.83
CA ASP A 95 -8.18 12.28 2.59
C ASP A 95 -9.70 12.46 2.47
N SER A 96 -10.26 13.57 2.96
CA SER A 96 -11.69 13.85 2.85
C SER A 96 -12.19 14.06 1.42
N THR A 97 -11.31 14.17 0.43
CA THR A 97 -11.66 14.48 -0.96
C THR A 97 -11.46 13.33 -1.93
N GLY A 98 -10.69 12.32 -1.54
CA GLY A 98 -10.40 11.20 -2.42
C GLY A 98 -9.43 10.18 -1.85
N ALA A 99 -9.07 9.20 -2.69
CA ALA A 99 -8.08 8.20 -2.36
C ALA A 99 -7.10 7.98 -3.52
N MET A 100 -5.87 7.53 -3.23
CA MET A 100 -4.80 7.42 -4.21
C MET A 100 -3.82 6.30 -3.84
N VAL A 101 -3.18 5.73 -4.84
CA VAL A 101 -2.08 4.78 -4.65
C VAL A 101 -0.76 5.53 -4.43
N VAL A 102 0.07 5.04 -3.52
CA VAL A 102 1.47 5.45 -3.37
C VAL A 102 2.36 4.24 -3.67
N GLY A 103 3.08 4.31 -4.78
CA GLY A 103 3.95 3.23 -5.25
C GLY A 103 5.32 3.27 -4.59
N ILE A 104 5.69 2.20 -3.87
CA ILE A 104 6.94 2.09 -3.11
C ILE A 104 7.62 0.77 -3.48
N ASN A 105 8.88 0.80 -3.90
CA ASN A 105 9.63 -0.41 -4.25
C ASN A 105 10.19 -1.11 -3.01
N GLY A 106 9.32 -1.41 -2.06
CA GLY A 106 9.61 -2.10 -0.80
C GLY A 106 8.48 -3.04 -0.42
N THR A 107 8.75 -3.96 0.48
CA THR A 107 7.79 -4.89 1.10
C THR A 107 7.95 -4.87 2.61
N GLY A 108 6.95 -5.36 3.34
CA GLY A 108 6.95 -5.29 4.80
C GLY A 108 6.76 -3.86 5.30
N LEU A 109 5.89 -3.11 4.66
CA LEU A 109 5.57 -1.73 5.05
C LEU A 109 4.63 -1.67 6.24
N PHE A 110 3.79 -2.69 6.40
CA PHE A 110 2.71 -2.74 7.39
C PHE A 110 3.15 -2.60 8.86
N PRO A 111 4.35 -3.06 9.30
CA PRO A 111 4.78 -2.86 10.67
C PRO A 111 5.06 -1.40 11.02
N PHE A 112 5.38 -0.60 10.02
CA PHE A 112 5.71 0.82 10.18
C PHE A 112 4.52 1.72 9.86
N ILE A 113 3.72 1.34 8.86
CA ILE A 113 2.62 2.14 8.30
C ILE A 113 1.34 1.29 8.35
N SER A 114 0.68 1.29 9.51
CA SER A 114 -0.56 0.53 9.72
C SER A 114 -1.76 1.22 9.05
N VAL A 115 -2.80 0.44 8.75
CA VAL A 115 -4.10 1.00 8.31
C VAL A 115 -4.67 1.85 9.45
N GLY A 116 -5.22 3.01 9.13
CA GLY A 116 -5.66 4.03 10.11
C GLY A 116 -4.59 5.05 10.49
N GLN A 117 -3.34 4.81 10.13
CA GLN A 117 -2.24 5.71 10.42
C GLN A 117 -2.32 6.97 9.56
N GLN A 118 -2.26 8.14 10.19
CA GLN A 118 -2.14 9.42 9.49
C GLN A 118 -0.67 9.69 9.16
N ILE A 119 -0.39 10.08 7.93
CA ILE A 119 0.93 10.41 7.42
C ILE A 119 0.93 11.74 6.68
N LEU A 120 2.08 12.38 6.68
CA LEU A 120 2.35 13.59 5.91
C LEU A 120 3.39 13.29 4.83
N ILE A 121 3.10 13.64 3.59
CA ILE A 121 3.97 13.40 2.44
C ILE A 121 4.42 14.74 1.85
N ASN A 122 5.74 14.98 1.81
CA ASN A 122 6.31 16.06 1.01
C ASN A 122 6.32 15.65 -0.46
N LEU A 123 5.57 16.37 -1.29
CA LEU A 123 5.31 15.98 -2.69
C LEU A 123 6.38 16.46 -3.65
N LYS A 124 7.11 17.54 -3.33
CA LYS A 124 8.14 18.11 -4.21
C LYS A 124 9.15 17.02 -4.62
N ASP A 125 9.49 16.98 -5.92
CA ASP A 125 10.40 16.03 -6.56
C ASP A 125 9.88 14.57 -6.63
N LEU A 126 8.67 14.28 -6.13
CA LEU A 126 7.95 13.06 -6.45
C LEU A 126 7.27 13.19 -7.82
N CYS A 127 6.84 12.05 -8.36
CA CYS A 127 6.06 12.00 -9.59
C CYS A 127 4.62 11.61 -9.29
N ILE A 128 3.70 12.14 -10.08
CA ILE A 128 2.30 11.73 -10.11
C ILE A 128 1.94 11.33 -11.53
N GLY A 129 1.16 10.26 -11.68
CA GLY A 129 0.76 9.76 -13.00
C GLY A 129 -0.28 8.66 -12.92
N GLY A 130 -0.50 7.98 -14.05
CA GLY A 130 -1.47 6.91 -14.17
C GLY A 130 -0.84 5.55 -14.50
N TYR A 131 -0.86 4.62 -13.56
CA TYR A 131 -0.55 3.23 -13.89
C TYR A 131 -1.84 2.49 -14.28
N GLY A 132 -1.96 2.17 -15.58
CA GLY A 132 -3.24 1.68 -16.09
C GLY A 132 -4.42 2.65 -15.82
N GLN A 133 -4.15 3.94 -15.84
CA GLN A 133 -5.09 5.02 -15.51
C GLN A 133 -5.49 5.09 -14.01
N GLN A 134 -4.91 4.26 -13.14
CA GLN A 134 -5.03 4.42 -11.70
C GLN A 134 -4.08 5.52 -11.24
N ALA A 135 -4.61 6.56 -10.58
CA ALA A 135 -3.80 7.64 -10.05
C ALA A 135 -2.79 7.12 -9.02
N GLN A 136 -1.52 7.47 -9.20
CA GLN A 136 -0.43 7.01 -8.36
C GLN A 136 0.59 8.13 -8.10
N ILE A 137 1.02 8.27 -6.85
CA ILE A 137 2.26 8.96 -6.48
C ILE A 137 3.39 7.93 -6.50
N GLY A 138 4.54 8.32 -7.05
CA GLY A 138 5.69 7.42 -7.17
C GLY A 138 6.93 8.14 -7.68
N ASP A 139 7.68 7.48 -8.54
CA ASP A 139 8.82 8.06 -9.24
C ASP A 139 8.77 7.69 -10.73
N GLU A 140 9.61 8.32 -11.54
CA GLU A 140 9.74 7.98 -12.95
C GLU A 140 10.38 6.59 -13.09
N TYR A 141 9.84 5.80 -14.01
CA TYR A 141 10.40 4.52 -14.42
C TYR A 141 10.18 4.27 -15.91
N ASN A 142 11.25 4.30 -16.70
CA ASN A 142 11.22 4.03 -18.14
C ASN A 142 10.17 4.87 -18.90
N GLY A 143 10.06 6.16 -18.55
CA GLY A 143 9.13 7.09 -19.21
C GLY A 143 7.67 6.96 -18.73
N SER A 144 7.40 6.22 -17.67
CA SER A 144 6.09 6.04 -17.07
C SER A 144 6.13 6.30 -15.57
N ILE A 145 4.95 6.35 -14.93
CA ILE A 145 4.90 6.34 -13.47
C ILE A 145 5.33 4.97 -12.95
N GLY A 146 6.29 4.96 -12.04
CA GLY A 146 6.79 3.78 -11.34
C GLY A 146 6.68 3.91 -9.84
N ARG A 147 7.42 3.07 -9.13
CA ARG A 147 7.53 3.05 -7.67
C ARG A 147 8.77 3.82 -7.24
N MET A 148 8.67 4.63 -6.20
CA MET A 148 9.85 5.24 -5.59
C MET A 148 10.65 4.21 -4.80
N SER A 149 11.96 4.43 -4.63
CA SER A 149 12.77 3.61 -3.74
C SER A 149 12.32 3.77 -2.28
N THR A 150 12.57 2.78 -1.43
CA THR A 150 12.28 2.88 0.01
C THR A 150 12.98 4.07 0.65
N LYS A 151 14.24 4.34 0.28
CA LYS A 151 14.98 5.51 0.76
C LYS A 151 14.27 6.82 0.41
N LYS A 152 13.88 7.01 -0.87
CA LYS A 152 13.15 8.21 -1.30
C LYS A 152 11.82 8.34 -0.59
N TRP A 153 11.10 7.23 -0.40
CA TRP A 153 9.87 7.21 0.36
C TRP A 153 10.07 7.68 1.81
N GLU A 154 11.04 7.13 2.52
CA GLU A 154 11.36 7.51 3.90
C GLU A 154 11.79 8.98 4.01
N GLU A 155 12.53 9.51 3.04
CA GLU A 155 12.94 10.92 3.00
C GLU A 155 11.75 11.88 2.83
N HIS A 156 10.67 11.43 2.18
CA HIS A 156 9.51 12.26 1.81
C HIS A 156 8.29 12.09 2.71
N MET A 157 8.28 11.15 3.65
CA MET A 157 7.11 10.91 4.50
C MET A 157 7.44 11.05 5.99
N ARG A 158 6.45 11.49 6.75
CA ARG A 158 6.46 11.49 8.21
C ARG A 158 5.23 10.78 8.73
N ILE A 159 5.41 9.88 9.70
CA ILE A 159 4.32 9.28 10.47
C ILE A 159 3.88 10.30 11.52
N LEU A 160 2.58 10.58 11.57
CA LEU A 160 2.00 11.49 12.57
C LEU A 160 1.46 10.70 13.77
N PRO A 161 1.31 11.32 14.94
CA PRO A 161 0.82 10.63 16.14
C PRO A 161 -0.62 10.09 16.01
N SER A 162 -1.41 10.60 15.07
CA SER A 162 -2.82 10.22 14.89
C SER A 162 -2.93 8.86 14.21
N HIS A 163 -3.64 7.93 14.87
CA HIS A 163 -4.05 6.64 14.33
C HIS A 163 -5.53 6.46 14.64
N ASP A 164 -6.37 6.50 13.61
CA ASP A 164 -7.82 6.46 13.78
C ASP A 164 -8.50 5.73 12.62
N MET A 165 -9.01 4.53 12.89
CA MET A 165 -9.74 3.71 11.93
C MET A 165 -11.10 4.33 11.54
N SER A 166 -11.68 5.22 12.39
CA SER A 166 -12.95 5.86 12.08
C SER A 166 -12.86 6.92 10.98
N GLN A 167 -11.65 7.36 10.64
CA GLN A 167 -11.39 8.26 9.53
C GLN A 167 -11.40 7.56 8.15
N ILE A 168 -11.56 6.23 8.13
CA ILE A 168 -11.58 5.47 6.88
C ILE A 168 -13.00 5.45 6.32
N ASP A 169 -13.21 6.17 5.22
CA ASP A 169 -14.46 6.15 4.48
C ASP A 169 -14.60 4.87 3.67
N THR A 170 -15.79 4.25 3.74
CA THR A 170 -16.14 3.10 2.90
C THR A 170 -17.33 3.49 2.03
N LEU A 171 -17.13 3.46 0.71
CA LEU A 171 -18.17 3.80 -0.25
C LEU A 171 -18.97 2.56 -0.66
N ASP A 172 -20.30 2.65 -0.71
CA ASP A 172 -21.12 1.62 -1.35
C ASP A 172 -20.85 1.63 -2.86
N PHE A 173 -20.36 0.51 -3.39
CA PHE A 173 -20.02 0.37 -4.79
C PHE A 173 -21.26 0.04 -5.61
N ASP A 174 -21.59 0.90 -6.56
CA ASP A 174 -22.64 0.68 -7.53
C ASP A 174 -22.01 0.59 -8.93
N ILE A 175 -22.16 -0.59 -9.56
CA ILE A 175 -21.60 -0.85 -10.88
C ILE A 175 -22.23 0.01 -11.99
N ALA A 176 -23.45 0.49 -11.79
CA ALA A 176 -24.16 1.36 -12.72
C ALA A 176 -23.68 2.81 -12.69
N MET A 177 -22.99 3.21 -11.61
CA MET A 177 -22.48 4.56 -11.46
C MET A 177 -21.14 4.75 -12.17
N ASP A 178 -20.72 6.00 -12.33
CA ASP A 178 -19.35 6.29 -12.80
C ASP A 178 -18.33 5.73 -11.82
N LYS A 179 -17.64 4.67 -12.25
CA LYS A 179 -16.69 3.95 -11.41
C LYS A 179 -15.45 4.79 -11.05
N ASN A 180 -15.15 5.86 -11.81
CA ASN A 180 -13.99 6.72 -11.52
C ASN A 180 -14.03 7.34 -10.11
N ARG A 181 -15.25 7.57 -9.59
CA ARG A 181 -15.46 8.04 -8.22
C ARG A 181 -14.91 7.09 -7.15
N TYR A 182 -14.78 5.80 -7.47
CA TYR A 182 -14.32 4.78 -6.53
C TYR A 182 -12.80 4.52 -6.61
N ALA A 183 -12.11 5.14 -7.57
CA ALA A 183 -10.70 4.86 -7.85
C ALA A 183 -9.80 5.14 -6.63
N GLY A 184 -9.22 4.09 -6.08
CA GLY A 184 -8.38 4.10 -4.89
C GLY A 184 -9.13 3.98 -3.57
N HIS A 185 -10.46 4.14 -3.53
CA HIS A 185 -11.25 4.07 -2.30
C HIS A 185 -11.44 2.64 -1.78
N LEU A 186 -11.59 2.54 -0.47
CA LEU A 186 -12.21 1.37 0.14
C LEU A 186 -13.70 1.35 -0.23
N VAL A 187 -14.14 0.26 -0.80
CA VAL A 187 -15.54 0.09 -1.22
C VAL A 187 -16.17 -1.11 -0.55
N ARG A 188 -17.50 -1.10 -0.50
CA ARG A 188 -18.34 -2.21 -0.06
C ARG A 188 -19.29 -2.59 -1.19
N LEU A 189 -19.26 -3.85 -1.60
CA LEU A 189 -20.20 -4.47 -2.53
C LEU A 189 -21.10 -5.41 -1.72
N LYS A 190 -22.41 -5.23 -1.80
CA LYS A 190 -23.39 -6.06 -1.09
C LYS A 190 -23.98 -7.12 -2.03
N ASP A 191 -24.31 -8.27 -1.46
CA ASP A 191 -24.98 -9.37 -2.14
C ASP A 191 -24.26 -9.82 -3.43
N VAL A 192 -22.95 -9.98 -3.31
CA VAL A 192 -22.08 -10.31 -4.44
C VAL A 192 -21.85 -11.81 -4.50
N MET A 193 -22.09 -12.39 -5.68
CA MET A 193 -21.63 -13.73 -6.04
C MET A 193 -20.23 -13.63 -6.66
N ILE A 194 -19.27 -14.35 -6.07
CA ILE A 194 -17.92 -14.45 -6.65
C ILE A 194 -17.95 -15.60 -7.67
N GLY A 195 -17.44 -15.37 -8.86
CA GLY A 195 -17.36 -16.40 -9.89
C GLY A 195 -16.49 -17.60 -9.49
N ASP A 196 -16.69 -18.72 -10.16
CA ASP A 196 -16.00 -20.00 -9.92
C ASP A 196 -16.24 -20.62 -8.52
N ALA A 197 -17.27 -20.17 -7.80
CA ALA A 197 -17.66 -20.68 -6.48
C ALA A 197 -18.34 -22.06 -6.62
N ASP A 198 -17.57 -23.14 -6.50
CA ASP A 198 -18.00 -24.53 -6.62
C ASP A 198 -17.85 -25.33 -5.31
N GLY A 199 -17.49 -24.67 -4.22
CA GLY A 199 -17.22 -25.28 -2.92
C GLY A 199 -15.83 -25.87 -2.76
N THR A 200 -14.99 -25.79 -3.80
CA THR A 200 -13.61 -26.32 -3.81
C THR A 200 -12.57 -25.33 -4.35
N THR A 201 -12.98 -24.49 -5.27
CA THR A 201 -12.11 -23.46 -5.89
C THR A 201 -11.71 -22.42 -4.85
N THR A 202 -10.42 -22.08 -4.82
CA THR A 202 -9.83 -21.09 -3.93
C THR A 202 -9.69 -19.73 -4.60
N LEU A 203 -9.57 -18.67 -3.79
CA LEU A 203 -9.35 -17.28 -4.29
C LEU A 203 -8.13 -17.15 -5.20
N ALA A 204 -7.07 -17.89 -4.88
CA ALA A 204 -5.93 -18.11 -5.77
C ALA A 204 -5.23 -19.42 -5.39
N PRO A 205 -4.67 -20.17 -6.37
CA PRO A 205 -3.88 -21.35 -6.06
C PRO A 205 -2.60 -20.94 -5.32
N GLU A 206 -2.10 -21.81 -4.45
CA GLU A 206 -0.84 -21.60 -3.76
C GLU A 206 0.30 -21.43 -4.78
N TYR A 207 1.10 -20.41 -4.59
CA TYR A 207 2.28 -20.19 -5.43
C TYR A 207 3.31 -21.32 -5.21
N LYS A 208 3.69 -22.00 -6.29
CA LYS A 208 4.80 -22.95 -6.30
C LYS A 208 5.94 -22.38 -7.12
N ALA A 209 7.08 -22.16 -6.50
CA ALA A 209 8.27 -21.66 -7.18
C ALA A 209 8.61 -22.50 -8.40
N GLY A 210 8.87 -21.86 -9.56
CA GLY A 210 9.18 -22.52 -10.82
C GLY A 210 7.98 -23.03 -11.61
N THR A 211 6.75 -22.79 -11.17
CA THR A 211 5.55 -23.09 -11.95
C THR A 211 4.96 -21.83 -12.57
N THR A 212 4.55 -21.91 -13.83
CA THR A 212 3.71 -20.88 -14.45
C THR A 212 2.26 -21.23 -14.13
N LEU A 213 1.63 -20.48 -13.23
CA LEU A 213 0.22 -20.65 -12.97
C LEU A 213 -0.57 -19.92 -14.05
N THR A 214 -1.32 -20.66 -14.84
CA THR A 214 -2.32 -20.11 -15.76
C THR A 214 -3.68 -20.44 -15.17
N TYR A 215 -4.38 -19.42 -14.69
CA TYR A 215 -5.75 -19.55 -14.19
C TYR A 215 -6.58 -18.40 -14.74
N ASN A 216 -7.70 -18.72 -15.38
CA ASN A 216 -8.62 -17.73 -16.01
C ASN A 216 -7.90 -16.63 -16.84
N GLY A 217 -6.89 -17.05 -17.65
CA GLY A 217 -6.14 -16.13 -18.52
C GLY A 217 -5.10 -15.25 -17.82
N SER A 218 -4.93 -15.42 -16.52
CA SER A 218 -3.88 -14.74 -15.75
C SER A 218 -2.63 -15.60 -15.66
N THR A 219 -1.53 -15.07 -16.13
CA THR A 219 -0.18 -15.64 -15.90
C THR A 219 0.53 -14.77 -14.90
N ASN A 220 1.13 -15.39 -13.88
CA ASN A 220 2.05 -14.78 -12.94
C ASN A 220 1.45 -13.96 -11.79
N GLY A 221 1.21 -14.61 -10.67
CA GLY A 221 1.15 -14.00 -9.36
C GLY A 221 -0.19 -13.42 -8.94
N TYR A 222 -1.25 -13.52 -9.73
CA TYR A 222 -2.63 -13.15 -9.33
C TYR A 222 -3.70 -13.89 -10.13
N VAL A 223 -4.90 -13.97 -9.56
CA VAL A 223 -6.10 -14.57 -10.15
C VAL A 223 -7.21 -13.54 -10.17
N HIS A 224 -8.04 -13.59 -11.20
CA HIS A 224 -9.25 -12.80 -11.34
C HIS A 224 -10.48 -13.70 -11.27
N HIS A 225 -11.46 -13.33 -10.47
CA HIS A 225 -12.81 -13.91 -10.46
C HIS A 225 -13.82 -12.84 -10.85
N SER A 226 -14.83 -13.22 -11.66
CA SER A 226 -15.93 -12.31 -11.96
C SER A 226 -16.74 -12.00 -10.71
N LEU A 227 -17.42 -10.87 -10.69
CA LEU A 227 -18.34 -10.48 -9.64
C LEU A 227 -19.73 -10.33 -10.25
N ASN A 228 -20.74 -11.02 -9.68
CA ASN A 228 -22.13 -11.04 -10.16
C ASN A 228 -22.28 -11.39 -11.66
N GLY A 229 -21.37 -12.22 -12.20
CA GLY A 229 -21.39 -12.58 -13.63
C GLY A 229 -20.94 -11.46 -14.58
N GLU A 230 -20.38 -10.38 -14.04
CA GLU A 230 -19.80 -9.30 -14.84
C GLU A 230 -18.65 -9.81 -15.73
N SER A 231 -18.45 -9.12 -16.85
CA SER A 231 -17.32 -9.43 -17.72
C SER A 231 -15.98 -9.27 -17.00
N MET A 232 -15.08 -10.22 -17.20
CA MET A 232 -13.70 -10.19 -16.69
C MET A 232 -12.90 -8.95 -17.17
N ASN A 233 -13.38 -8.27 -18.21
CA ASN A 233 -12.80 -7.02 -18.68
C ASN A 233 -13.45 -5.77 -18.06
N ALA A 234 -14.51 -5.96 -17.28
CA ALA A 234 -15.25 -4.85 -16.67
C ALA A 234 -14.99 -4.72 -15.18
N LEU A 235 -15.24 -5.79 -14.41
CA LEU A 235 -15.09 -5.81 -12.95
C LEU A 235 -14.68 -7.19 -12.45
N VAL A 236 -13.62 -7.25 -11.66
CA VAL A 236 -13.10 -8.51 -11.11
C VAL A 236 -12.72 -8.36 -9.64
N LEU A 237 -12.82 -9.44 -8.90
CA LEU A 237 -12.06 -9.67 -7.67
C LEU A 237 -10.65 -10.10 -8.10
N ARG A 238 -9.63 -9.35 -7.66
CA ARG A 238 -8.23 -9.66 -7.95
C ARG A 238 -7.51 -10.13 -6.69
N THR A 239 -7.00 -11.35 -6.72
CA THR A 239 -6.28 -11.96 -5.60
C THR A 239 -4.87 -12.36 -6.02
N SER A 240 -3.88 -11.92 -5.25
CA SER A 240 -2.48 -12.34 -5.41
C SER A 240 -2.31 -13.78 -4.96
N THR A 241 -1.52 -14.58 -5.67
CA THR A 241 -1.11 -15.93 -5.24
C THR A 241 -0.18 -15.91 -4.01
N TYR A 242 0.28 -14.72 -3.61
CA TYR A 242 1.08 -14.50 -2.41
C TYR A 242 0.26 -13.96 -1.23
N ALA A 243 -1.06 -13.78 -1.41
CA ALA A 243 -1.91 -13.34 -0.33
C ALA A 243 -2.05 -14.42 0.75
N ASP A 244 -2.03 -14.03 2.00
CA ASP A 244 -2.17 -14.94 3.15
C ASP A 244 -3.47 -15.74 3.11
N PHE A 245 -4.47 -15.21 2.43
CA PHE A 245 -5.80 -15.78 2.23
C PHE A 245 -6.01 -16.40 0.84
N ALA A 246 -4.95 -16.56 0.03
CA ALA A 246 -5.06 -17.11 -1.32
C ALA A 246 -5.77 -18.47 -1.36
N SER A 247 -5.51 -19.33 -0.36
CA SER A 247 -6.09 -20.68 -0.25
C SER A 247 -7.52 -20.71 0.33
N LEU A 248 -8.11 -19.55 0.65
CA LEU A 248 -9.48 -19.49 1.10
C LEU A 248 -10.42 -19.97 0.00
N VAL A 249 -11.27 -20.96 0.30
CA VAL A 249 -12.29 -21.45 -0.63
C VAL A 249 -13.34 -20.35 -0.87
N ILE A 250 -13.68 -20.12 -2.13
CA ILE A 250 -14.68 -19.13 -2.51
C ILE A 250 -16.02 -19.51 -1.94
N PRO A 251 -16.69 -18.61 -1.17
CA PRO A 251 -18.05 -18.87 -0.67
C PRO A 251 -19.04 -19.09 -1.80
N THR A 252 -19.89 -20.11 -1.66
CA THR A 252 -20.96 -20.42 -2.62
C THR A 252 -22.21 -19.58 -2.42
N GLU A 253 -22.33 -18.92 -1.28
CA GLU A 253 -23.39 -17.98 -0.92
C GLU A 253 -23.00 -16.55 -1.30
N PRO A 254 -24.00 -15.65 -1.47
CA PRO A 254 -23.72 -14.22 -1.60
C PRO A 254 -22.94 -13.65 -0.42
N VAL A 255 -22.00 -12.78 -0.72
CA VAL A 255 -21.16 -12.13 0.30
C VAL A 255 -21.30 -10.62 0.29
N THR A 256 -20.99 -9.98 1.40
CA THR A 256 -20.62 -8.58 1.42
C THR A 256 -19.10 -8.52 1.31
N LEU A 257 -18.63 -7.88 0.22
CA LEU A 257 -17.23 -7.78 -0.13
C LEU A 257 -16.72 -6.36 0.16
N TYR A 258 -15.66 -6.26 0.94
CA TYR A 258 -14.91 -5.03 1.11
C TYR A 258 -13.60 -5.10 0.32
N GLY A 259 -13.09 -3.98 -0.16
CA GLY A 259 -11.81 -3.97 -0.85
C GLY A 259 -11.48 -2.62 -1.45
N ILE A 260 -10.25 -2.47 -1.89
CA ILE A 260 -9.82 -1.27 -2.61
C ILE A 260 -10.25 -1.38 -4.07
N ALA A 261 -11.05 -0.43 -4.54
CA ALA A 261 -11.39 -0.33 -5.96
C ALA A 261 -10.22 0.29 -6.71
N THR A 262 -9.55 -0.50 -7.53
CA THR A 262 -8.47 -0.06 -8.39
C THR A 262 -8.85 -0.23 -9.86
N ARG A 263 -8.06 0.37 -10.73
CA ARG A 263 -8.30 0.34 -12.16
C ARG A 263 -7.03 -0.08 -12.89
N TYR A 264 -7.17 -0.92 -13.89
CA TYR A 264 -6.13 -1.21 -14.86
C TYR A 264 -6.71 -1.10 -16.28
N ASN A 265 -6.47 0.04 -16.93
CA ASN A 265 -7.10 0.45 -18.18
C ASN A 265 -8.65 0.45 -18.07
N SER A 266 -9.33 -0.40 -18.81
CA SER A 266 -10.80 -0.55 -18.77
C SER A 266 -11.30 -1.44 -17.64
N THR A 267 -10.44 -2.28 -17.05
CA THR A 267 -10.83 -3.27 -16.04
C THR A 267 -10.77 -2.68 -14.64
N TRP A 268 -11.88 -2.75 -13.93
CA TRP A 268 -11.95 -2.45 -12.51
C TRP A 268 -11.62 -3.69 -11.69
N GLN A 269 -10.87 -3.51 -10.66
CA GLN A 269 -10.37 -4.58 -9.80
C GLN A 269 -10.68 -4.24 -8.35
N ILE A 270 -11.34 -5.15 -7.64
CA ILE A 270 -11.51 -5.07 -6.20
C ILE A 270 -10.38 -5.87 -5.56
N LEU A 271 -9.54 -5.20 -4.78
CA LEU A 271 -8.45 -5.82 -4.03
C LEU A 271 -8.86 -5.91 -2.57
N ILE A 272 -9.15 -7.11 -2.09
CA ILE A 272 -9.37 -7.36 -0.67
C ILE A 272 -8.03 -7.25 0.08
N ARG A 273 -8.07 -6.73 1.30
CA ARG A 273 -6.89 -6.46 2.13
C ARG A 273 -6.55 -7.63 3.05
N ALA A 274 -7.59 -8.37 3.46
CA ALA A 274 -7.52 -9.52 4.35
C ALA A 274 -8.70 -10.46 4.11
N ALA A 275 -8.67 -11.68 4.69
CA ALA A 275 -9.78 -12.63 4.61
C ALA A 275 -11.11 -12.04 5.10
N ASP A 276 -11.06 -11.23 6.16
CA ASP A 276 -12.23 -10.59 6.79
C ASP A 276 -12.92 -9.53 5.89
N ASP A 277 -12.32 -9.16 4.78
CA ASP A 277 -12.97 -8.32 3.77
C ASP A 277 -14.05 -9.08 2.98
N ILE A 278 -14.14 -10.42 3.11
CA ILE A 278 -15.22 -11.26 2.59
C ILE A 278 -16.12 -11.69 3.76
N LYS A 279 -17.36 -11.24 3.77
CA LYS A 279 -18.35 -11.61 4.80
C LYS A 279 -19.52 -12.34 4.16
N VAL A 280 -19.67 -13.62 4.49
CA VAL A 280 -20.85 -14.38 4.06
C VAL A 280 -22.09 -13.76 4.72
N ASN A 281 -23.10 -13.47 3.92
CA ASN A 281 -24.33 -12.89 4.42
C ASN A 281 -25.09 -13.95 5.25
N GLU A 282 -25.40 -13.62 6.50
CA GLU A 282 -26.26 -14.47 7.33
C GLU A 282 -27.67 -14.49 6.72
N LYS A 283 -28.28 -15.68 6.68
CA LYS A 283 -29.65 -15.91 6.17
C LYS A 283 -30.69 -15.45 7.14
#